data_b9c8bdebb7511097c88a8c0853aa5207
#
_entry.id   b9c8bdebb7511097c88a8c0853aa5207
#
_cell.length_a   1.000
_cell.length_b   1.000
_cell.length_c   1.000
_cell.angle_alpha   90.00
_cell.angle_beta   90.00
_cell.angle_gamma   90.00
#
_symmetry.space_group_name_H-M   'P 1'
#
loop_
_entity.id
_entity.type
_entity.pdbx_description
1 polymer ?
#
loop_
_entity_poly.entity_id
_entity_poly.type
_entity_poly.pdbx_seq_one_letter_code
_entity_poly.pdbx_strand_id
1 'polypeptide(L)'
;MKRMISLPNSFARVLPMRLPRSFPTTLPKPDFRTIGVGTIVVSLLGAAIVHILATFAVPALWRGAAFDRMQAALPANGMRVLARQGAAAQVLPYLAADMGYAVCRYDLTVLPVAVRAVLPDAGWSLTLYTPSGENFYAQPASDGKRTEVAFLLVPSSDRLFNIQPGVRRADVDATQVTSPQREGLIVVRGPRRGIAYDAEVEAALALASCQPIQR
;
A
#
# COMPACT_ATOMS: atom_id res chain seq x y z
N MET A 1 8.34 -48.33 2.72
CA MET A 1 9.22 -48.04 1.59
C MET A 1 9.26 -46.52 1.39
N LYS A 2 10.26 -45.84 1.93
CA LYS A 2 10.49 -44.41 1.78
C LYS A 2 11.44 -44.16 0.62
N ARG A 3 10.98 -43.57 -0.48
CA ARG A 3 11.88 -43.08 -1.52
C ARG A 3 12.39 -41.70 -1.13
N MET A 4 13.64 -41.63 -0.80
CA MET A 4 14.41 -40.38 -0.66
C MET A 4 14.69 -39.86 -2.08
N ILE A 5 14.18 -38.66 -2.38
CA ILE A 5 14.51 -37.91 -3.59
C ILE A 5 15.78 -37.14 -3.29
N SER A 6 16.88 -37.54 -3.93
CA SER A 6 18.16 -36.85 -3.88
C SER A 6 18.09 -35.62 -4.82
N LEU A 7 18.30 -34.44 -4.26
CA LEU A 7 18.47 -33.20 -4.99
C LEU A 7 19.89 -33.08 -5.53
N PRO A 8 20.11 -32.66 -6.78
CA PRO A 8 21.44 -32.49 -7.34
C PRO A 8 22.14 -31.23 -6.76
N ASN A 9 23.32 -31.44 -6.20
CA ASN A 9 24.25 -30.42 -5.75
C ASN A 9 24.89 -29.68 -6.95
N SER A 10 24.23 -28.64 -7.47
CA SER A 10 24.76 -27.80 -8.56
C SER A 10 24.76 -26.30 -8.26
N PHE A 11 24.96 -25.88 -7.01
CA PHE A 11 25.18 -24.48 -6.67
C PHE A 11 26.40 -24.30 -5.77
N ALA A 12 27.59 -24.51 -6.30
CA ALA A 12 28.80 -24.11 -5.62
C ALA A 12 29.93 -23.83 -6.65
N ARG A 13 29.75 -22.77 -7.44
CA ARG A 13 30.89 -22.06 -8.03
C ARG A 13 30.70 -20.57 -7.80
N VAL A 14 30.79 -20.15 -6.55
CA VAL A 14 31.10 -18.76 -6.22
C VAL A 14 32.57 -18.58 -6.57
N LEU A 15 32.83 -17.87 -7.68
CA LEU A 15 34.19 -17.42 -8.01
C LEU A 15 34.72 -16.62 -6.83
N PRO A 16 35.93 -16.95 -6.30
CA PRO A 16 36.56 -16.15 -5.27
C PRO A 16 36.95 -14.81 -5.89
N MET A 17 36.15 -13.77 -5.66
CA MET A 17 36.54 -12.40 -5.94
C MET A 17 37.76 -12.10 -5.07
N ARG A 18 38.93 -12.14 -5.69
CA ARG A 18 40.19 -11.70 -5.04
C ARG A 18 40.09 -10.19 -4.83
N LEU A 19 39.68 -9.78 -3.66
CA LEU A 19 39.80 -8.39 -3.23
C LEU A 19 41.29 -8.02 -3.25
N PRO A 20 41.68 -6.90 -3.87
CA PRO A 20 43.06 -6.41 -3.86
C PRO A 20 43.46 -6.16 -2.40
N ARG A 21 44.57 -6.80 -1.99
CA ARG A 21 45.09 -6.84 -0.60
C ARG A 21 45.78 -5.57 -0.12
N SER A 22 45.62 -4.44 -0.81
CA SER A 22 46.22 -3.19 -0.37
C SER A 22 45.28 -1.99 -0.62
N PHE A 23 44.36 -1.78 0.31
CA PHE A 23 43.86 -0.42 0.48
C PHE A 23 44.96 0.40 1.16
N PRO A 24 45.36 1.54 0.64
CA PRO A 24 46.30 2.42 1.35
C PRO A 24 45.63 2.86 2.65
N THR A 25 46.21 2.42 3.76
CA THR A 25 45.71 2.70 5.11
C THR A 25 45.91 4.14 5.57
N THR A 26 46.50 4.96 4.74
CA THR A 26 46.69 6.40 5.02
C THR A 26 45.84 7.20 4.07
N LEU A 27 44.60 7.51 4.48
CA LEU A 27 43.83 8.61 3.90
C LEU A 27 44.64 9.90 4.14
N PRO A 28 44.99 10.67 3.07
CA PRO A 28 45.64 11.95 3.24
C PRO A 28 44.75 12.82 4.16
N LYS A 29 45.33 13.35 5.22
CA LYS A 29 44.64 14.28 6.09
C LYS A 29 44.17 15.47 5.24
N PRO A 30 42.88 15.79 5.16
CA PRO A 30 42.40 16.91 4.38
C PRO A 30 43.00 18.19 4.97
N ASP A 31 43.78 18.90 4.19
CA ASP A 31 44.34 20.18 4.57
C ASP A 31 43.25 21.26 4.36
N PHE A 32 42.43 21.47 5.38
CA PHE A 32 41.29 22.39 5.34
C PHE A 32 41.71 23.86 5.12
N ARG A 33 43.01 24.14 5.19
CA ARG A 33 43.58 25.51 5.03
C ARG A 33 43.59 26.01 3.59
N THR A 34 43.40 25.13 2.60
CA THR A 34 43.47 25.47 1.15
C THR A 34 42.12 25.36 0.43
N ILE A 35 41.02 25.14 1.19
CA ILE A 35 39.70 25.09 0.57
C ILE A 35 39.26 26.49 0.19
N GLY A 36 39.44 26.84 -1.08
CA GLY A 36 38.96 28.11 -1.63
C GLY A 36 37.43 28.18 -1.58
N VAL A 37 36.89 29.40 -1.39
CA VAL A 37 35.44 29.65 -1.41
C VAL A 37 34.76 29.03 -2.63
N GLY A 38 35.42 29.05 -3.79
CA GLY A 38 34.93 28.41 -5.02
C GLY A 38 34.65 26.91 -4.87
N THR A 39 35.56 26.17 -4.20
CA THR A 39 35.36 24.73 -3.94
C THR A 39 34.13 24.46 -3.05
N ILE A 40 33.93 25.30 -2.03
CA ILE A 40 32.76 25.20 -1.15
C ILE A 40 31.47 25.42 -1.94
N VAL A 41 31.42 26.47 -2.77
CA VAL A 41 30.25 26.78 -3.61
C VAL A 41 29.94 25.65 -4.58
N VAL A 42 30.94 25.12 -5.28
CA VAL A 42 30.75 23.99 -6.22
C VAL A 42 30.26 22.75 -5.48
N SER A 43 30.81 22.44 -4.30
CA SER A 43 30.39 21.30 -3.49
C SER A 43 28.93 21.43 -3.00
N LEU A 44 28.54 22.63 -2.56
CA LEU A 44 27.16 22.89 -2.14
C LEU A 44 26.17 22.81 -3.30
N LEU A 45 26.54 23.31 -4.48
CA LEU A 45 25.73 23.18 -5.69
C LEU A 45 25.59 21.72 -6.09
N GLY A 46 26.68 20.96 -6.09
CA GLY A 46 26.66 19.51 -6.37
C GLY A 46 25.76 18.75 -5.38
N ALA A 47 25.90 19.04 -4.09
CA ALA A 47 25.06 18.44 -3.05
C ALA A 47 23.57 18.79 -3.23
N ALA A 48 23.26 20.04 -3.58
CA ALA A 48 21.89 20.48 -3.83
C ALA A 48 21.27 19.75 -5.05
N ILE A 49 22.04 19.62 -6.15
CA ILE A 49 21.58 18.88 -7.33
C ILE A 49 21.30 17.40 -6.99
N VAL A 50 22.23 16.74 -6.30
CA VAL A 50 22.05 15.34 -5.87
C VAL A 50 20.86 15.20 -4.95
N HIS A 51 20.67 16.13 -4.01
CA HIS A 51 19.53 16.12 -3.10
C HIS A 51 18.19 16.24 -3.86
N ILE A 52 18.11 17.19 -4.80
CA ILE A 52 16.91 17.37 -5.63
C ILE A 52 16.63 16.11 -6.45
N LEU A 53 17.63 15.57 -7.14
CA LEU A 53 17.48 14.36 -7.94
C LEU A 53 17.04 13.17 -7.09
N ALA A 54 17.64 12.97 -5.91
CA ALA A 54 17.27 11.90 -4.99
C ALA A 54 15.85 12.07 -4.45
N THR A 55 15.44 13.29 -4.12
CA THR A 55 14.09 13.58 -3.61
C THR A 55 13.00 13.19 -4.59
N PHE A 56 13.23 13.36 -5.90
CA PHE A 56 12.27 12.95 -6.94
C PHE A 56 12.46 11.51 -7.41
N ALA A 57 13.69 11.00 -7.47
CA ALA A 57 13.97 9.66 -7.95
C ALA A 57 13.55 8.57 -6.96
N VAL A 58 13.80 8.77 -5.67
CA VAL A 58 13.49 7.75 -4.64
C VAL A 58 12.00 7.39 -4.64
N PRO A 59 11.04 8.32 -4.54
CA PRO A 59 9.62 7.98 -4.61
C PRO A 59 9.22 7.34 -5.93
N ALA A 60 9.84 7.75 -7.05
CA ALA A 60 9.54 7.19 -8.36
C ALA A 60 9.98 5.72 -8.49
N LEU A 61 11.13 5.37 -7.93
CA LEU A 61 11.66 4.00 -7.93
C LEU A 61 10.90 3.06 -6.97
N TRP A 62 10.28 3.61 -5.93
CA TRP A 62 9.56 2.85 -4.90
C TRP A 62 8.03 2.86 -5.08
N ARG A 63 7.54 3.40 -6.19
CA ARG A 63 6.11 3.35 -6.53
C ARG A 63 5.66 1.90 -6.61
N GLY A 64 4.54 1.59 -5.94
CA GLY A 64 3.98 0.24 -5.94
C GLY A 64 4.49 -0.69 -4.84
N ALA A 65 5.62 -0.39 -4.17
CA ALA A 65 6.16 -1.30 -3.14
C ALA A 65 5.18 -1.63 -1.99
N ALA A 66 4.29 -0.70 -1.64
CA ALA A 66 3.25 -0.93 -0.65
C ALA A 66 2.17 -1.87 -1.20
N PHE A 67 1.75 -1.67 -2.44
CA PHE A 67 0.78 -2.51 -3.12
C PHE A 67 1.31 -3.94 -3.28
N ASP A 68 2.56 -4.11 -3.73
CA ASP A 68 3.20 -5.43 -3.92
C ASP A 68 3.25 -6.23 -2.61
N ARG A 69 3.59 -5.57 -1.50
CA ARG A 69 3.57 -6.20 -0.17
C ARG A 69 2.16 -6.63 0.25
N MET A 70 1.16 -5.77 0.02
CA MET A 70 -0.22 -6.08 0.32
C MET A 70 -0.79 -7.17 -0.61
N GLN A 71 -0.39 -7.18 -1.88
CA GLN A 71 -0.78 -8.21 -2.83
C GLN A 71 -0.33 -9.61 -2.39
N ALA A 72 0.86 -9.73 -1.82
CA ALA A 72 1.35 -11.00 -1.29
C ALA A 72 0.63 -11.45 -0.01
N ALA A 73 0.11 -10.50 0.78
CA ALA A 73 -0.50 -10.76 2.07
C ALA A 73 -2.03 -10.91 2.03
N LEU A 74 -2.70 -10.36 1.00
CA LEU A 74 -4.15 -10.28 0.92
C LEU A 74 -4.73 -11.07 -0.25
N PRO A 75 -5.82 -11.82 -0.04
CA PRO A 75 -6.57 -12.41 -1.14
C PRO A 75 -7.22 -11.31 -1.99
N ALA A 76 -7.42 -11.58 -3.29
CA ALA A 76 -8.18 -10.70 -4.15
C ALA A 76 -9.66 -10.64 -3.71
N ASN A 77 -10.24 -9.44 -3.74
CA ASN A 77 -11.65 -9.20 -3.46
C ASN A 77 -12.12 -9.75 -2.11
N GLY A 78 -11.27 -9.67 -1.10
CA GLY A 78 -11.57 -10.10 0.26
C GLY A 78 -11.11 -9.06 1.28
N MET A 79 -12.03 -8.58 2.14
CA MET A 79 -11.71 -7.67 3.22
C MET A 79 -10.99 -8.41 4.35
N ARG A 80 -9.89 -7.85 4.85
CA ARG A 80 -9.18 -8.34 6.02
C ARG A 80 -8.94 -7.23 7.03
N VAL A 81 -9.29 -7.51 8.27
CA VAL A 81 -8.89 -6.68 9.41
C VAL A 81 -7.43 -6.99 9.72
N LEU A 82 -6.59 -5.96 9.73
CA LEU A 82 -5.19 -6.11 10.10
C LEU A 82 -5.06 -6.21 11.61
N ALA A 83 -4.19 -7.13 12.07
CA ALA A 83 -3.83 -7.21 13.47
C ALA A 83 -3.29 -5.87 13.97
N ARG A 84 -3.38 -5.63 15.29
CA ARG A 84 -2.84 -4.40 15.88
C ARG A 84 -1.40 -4.20 15.48
N GLN A 85 -1.11 -3.03 14.90
CA GLN A 85 0.22 -2.71 14.41
C GLN A 85 1.13 -2.38 15.61
N GLY A 86 2.22 -3.10 15.70
CA GLY A 86 3.27 -2.89 16.71
C GLY A 86 4.63 -2.73 16.04
N ALA A 87 5.62 -2.26 16.76
CA ALA A 87 6.95 -2.01 16.20
C ALA A 87 7.60 -3.25 15.54
N ALA A 88 7.23 -4.47 16.00
CA ALA A 88 7.80 -5.73 15.53
C ALA A 88 6.97 -6.44 14.43
N ALA A 89 5.73 -6.00 14.16
CA ALA A 89 4.82 -6.71 13.27
C ALA A 89 3.99 -5.73 12.43
N GLN A 90 4.65 -5.00 11.55
CA GLN A 90 3.97 -4.10 10.61
C GLN A 90 3.95 -4.73 9.22
N VAL A 91 2.77 -4.84 8.62
CA VAL A 91 2.62 -5.27 7.21
C VAL A 91 3.17 -4.19 6.29
N LEU A 92 2.93 -2.93 6.62
CA LEU A 92 3.50 -1.76 5.95
C LEU A 92 4.25 -0.90 6.96
N PRO A 93 5.40 -0.32 6.61
CA PRO A 93 6.08 0.66 7.44
C PRO A 93 5.21 1.90 7.63
N TYR A 94 5.35 2.53 8.78
CA TYR A 94 4.69 3.81 9.12
C TYR A 94 3.15 3.75 9.25
N LEU A 95 2.55 2.58 9.43
CA LEU A 95 1.15 2.51 9.84
C LEU A 95 1.00 3.06 11.26
N ALA A 96 0.01 3.93 11.45
CA ALA A 96 -0.26 4.53 12.76
C ALA A 96 -0.72 3.46 13.75
N ALA A 97 -0.05 3.37 14.90
CA ALA A 97 -0.32 2.35 15.91
C ALA A 97 -1.64 2.60 16.67
N ASP A 98 -2.11 3.84 16.66
CA ASP A 98 -3.37 4.31 17.24
C ASP A 98 -4.58 4.17 16.32
N MET A 99 -4.39 3.54 15.15
CA MET A 99 -5.44 3.29 14.17
C MET A 99 -5.66 1.80 13.95
N GLY A 100 -6.92 1.41 13.77
CA GLY A 100 -7.32 0.11 13.25
C GLY A 100 -7.52 0.17 11.74
N TYR A 101 -7.23 -0.92 11.05
CA TYR A 101 -7.30 -1.00 9.59
C TYR A 101 -8.03 -2.26 9.14
N ALA A 102 -8.95 -2.11 8.18
CA ALA A 102 -9.41 -3.20 7.35
C ALA A 102 -9.04 -2.89 5.90
N VAL A 103 -8.42 -3.86 5.23
CA VAL A 103 -7.87 -3.67 3.89
C VAL A 103 -8.39 -4.76 2.95
N CYS A 104 -8.75 -4.35 1.74
CA CYS A 104 -9.09 -5.24 0.64
C CYS A 104 -8.24 -4.91 -0.58
N ARG A 105 -7.63 -5.91 -1.19
CA ARG A 105 -7.10 -5.79 -2.53
C ARG A 105 -8.22 -6.07 -3.53
N TYR A 106 -8.66 -5.05 -4.26
CA TYR A 106 -9.66 -5.25 -5.30
C TYR A 106 -9.00 -5.62 -6.63
N ASP A 107 -9.70 -6.49 -7.38
CA ASP A 107 -9.38 -6.88 -8.75
C ASP A 107 -10.67 -6.84 -9.57
N LEU A 108 -10.73 -5.92 -10.53
CA LEU A 108 -11.88 -5.67 -11.42
C LEU A 108 -11.71 -6.31 -12.80
N THR A 109 -10.79 -7.26 -12.96
CA THR A 109 -10.53 -7.88 -14.27
C THR A 109 -11.70 -8.72 -14.76
N VAL A 110 -12.46 -9.32 -13.85
CA VAL A 110 -13.55 -10.24 -14.19
C VAL A 110 -14.92 -9.62 -13.86
N LEU A 111 -15.08 -9.08 -12.66
CA LEU A 111 -16.36 -8.58 -12.17
C LEU A 111 -16.18 -7.27 -11.39
N PRO A 112 -17.19 -6.39 -11.41
CA PRO A 112 -17.27 -5.28 -10.48
C PRO A 112 -17.30 -5.76 -9.03
N VAL A 113 -16.84 -4.91 -8.11
CA VAL A 113 -16.72 -5.22 -6.69
C VAL A 113 -17.72 -4.38 -5.89
N ALA A 114 -18.58 -5.04 -5.15
CA ALA A 114 -19.45 -4.39 -4.18
C ALA A 114 -18.67 -4.11 -2.89
N VAL A 115 -18.66 -2.86 -2.47
CA VAL A 115 -17.98 -2.40 -1.25
C VAL A 115 -19.02 -1.90 -0.28
N ARG A 116 -18.94 -2.36 0.97
CA ARG A 116 -19.77 -1.88 2.07
C ARG A 116 -18.89 -1.66 3.29
N ALA A 117 -19.15 -0.59 4.01
CA ALA A 117 -18.50 -0.31 5.28
C ALA A 117 -19.42 0.53 6.16
N VAL A 118 -19.23 0.40 7.45
CA VAL A 118 -19.89 1.22 8.45
C VAL A 118 -18.82 2.04 9.16
N LEU A 119 -18.94 3.34 9.09
CA LEU A 119 -18.07 4.30 9.74
C LEU A 119 -18.79 4.88 10.94
N PRO A 120 -18.46 4.44 12.16
CA PRO A 120 -19.27 4.75 13.37
C PRO A 120 -19.30 6.23 13.74
N ASP A 121 -18.18 6.95 13.64
CA ASP A 121 -18.04 8.32 14.14
C ASP A 121 -16.88 9.03 13.47
N ALA A 122 -16.65 10.27 13.83
CA ALA A 122 -15.53 11.09 13.38
C ALA A 122 -14.17 10.38 13.51
N GLY A 123 -13.27 10.65 12.57
CA GLY A 123 -11.95 10.01 12.48
C GLY A 123 -11.96 8.67 11.73
N TRP A 124 -13.13 8.09 11.49
CA TRP A 124 -13.26 6.95 10.58
C TRP A 124 -13.27 7.40 9.12
N SER A 125 -12.70 6.61 8.25
CA SER A 125 -12.74 6.87 6.82
C SER A 125 -12.57 5.60 5.99
N LEU A 126 -13.17 5.61 4.80
CA LEU A 126 -12.95 4.65 3.74
C LEU A 126 -12.22 5.37 2.61
N THR A 127 -11.11 4.79 2.14
CA THR A 127 -10.28 5.37 1.08
C THR A 127 -9.89 4.31 0.05
N LEU A 128 -9.83 4.70 -1.22
CA LEU A 128 -9.42 3.85 -2.32
C LEU A 128 -8.12 4.37 -2.93
N TYR A 129 -7.20 3.45 -3.16
CA TYR A 129 -5.88 3.74 -3.69
C TYR A 129 -5.58 2.92 -4.94
N THR A 130 -4.91 3.55 -5.89
CA THR A 130 -4.29 2.85 -7.02
C THR A 130 -3.08 2.03 -6.57
N PRO A 131 -2.55 1.11 -7.37
CA PRO A 131 -1.29 0.42 -7.09
C PRO A 131 -0.10 1.37 -6.89
N SER A 132 -0.11 2.54 -7.53
CA SER A 132 0.90 3.58 -7.34
C SER A 132 0.76 4.37 -6.04
N GLY A 133 -0.30 4.12 -5.24
CA GLY A 133 -0.56 4.79 -3.97
C GLY A 133 -1.34 6.10 -4.09
N GLU A 134 -1.86 6.44 -5.27
CA GLU A 134 -2.70 7.61 -5.46
C GLU A 134 -4.10 7.37 -4.88
N ASN A 135 -4.59 8.29 -4.07
CA ASN A 135 -5.95 8.26 -3.57
C ASN A 135 -6.90 8.86 -4.63
N PHE A 136 -7.87 8.09 -5.09
CA PHE A 136 -8.86 8.55 -6.07
C PHE A 136 -10.28 8.65 -5.51
N TYR A 137 -10.53 8.11 -4.32
CA TYR A 137 -11.81 8.23 -3.63
C TYR A 137 -11.61 8.21 -2.12
N ALA A 138 -12.29 9.11 -1.40
CA ALA A 138 -12.27 9.17 0.05
C ALA A 138 -13.65 9.52 0.58
N GLN A 139 -14.14 8.72 1.53
CA GLN A 139 -15.37 8.95 2.26
C GLN A 139 -15.05 9.01 3.75
N PRO A 140 -15.00 10.20 4.37
CA PRO A 140 -14.92 10.33 5.81
C PRO A 140 -16.26 10.07 6.47
N ALA A 141 -16.25 9.65 7.73
CA ALA A 141 -17.42 9.62 8.56
C ALA A 141 -17.88 11.05 8.93
N SER A 142 -19.16 11.22 9.13
CA SER A 142 -19.74 12.46 9.67
C SER A 142 -19.66 12.48 11.18
N ASP A 143 -19.44 13.66 11.76
CA ASP A 143 -19.41 13.83 13.22
C ASP A 143 -20.74 13.44 13.86
N GLY A 144 -20.65 12.61 14.91
CA GLY A 144 -21.80 12.19 15.71
C GLY A 144 -22.83 11.37 14.95
N LYS A 145 -22.51 10.87 13.76
CA LYS A 145 -23.40 10.04 12.95
C LYS A 145 -22.70 8.81 12.39
N ARG A 146 -23.34 7.67 12.58
CA ARG A 146 -22.99 6.45 11.88
C ARG A 146 -23.22 6.64 10.38
N THR A 147 -22.14 6.56 9.60
CA THR A 147 -22.17 6.70 8.15
C THR A 147 -22.10 5.33 7.50
N GLU A 148 -23.13 4.94 6.78
CA GLU A 148 -23.12 3.72 5.97
C GLU A 148 -22.63 4.05 4.57
N VAL A 149 -21.59 3.33 4.14
CA VAL A 149 -21.00 3.48 2.81
C VAL A 149 -21.29 2.21 2.03
N ALA A 150 -21.97 2.35 0.91
CA ALA A 150 -22.25 1.26 -0.01
C ALA A 150 -22.11 1.75 -1.44
N PHE A 151 -21.26 1.13 -2.23
CA PHE A 151 -21.08 1.47 -3.64
C PHE A 151 -20.57 0.28 -4.45
N LEU A 152 -20.69 0.41 -5.75
CA LEU A 152 -20.17 -0.51 -6.73
C LEU A 152 -18.89 0.07 -7.35
N LEU A 153 -17.78 -0.64 -7.21
CA LEU A 153 -16.51 -0.28 -7.83
C LEU A 153 -16.45 -0.87 -9.24
N VAL A 154 -16.27 -0.02 -10.23
CA VAL A 154 -16.23 -0.38 -11.66
C VAL A 154 -14.97 0.16 -12.32
N PRO A 155 -14.40 -0.54 -13.32
CA PRO A 155 -13.24 -0.03 -14.05
C PRO A 155 -13.64 1.14 -14.98
N SER A 156 -12.72 2.06 -15.21
CA SER A 156 -12.94 3.23 -16.08
C SER A 156 -13.22 2.85 -17.55
N SER A 157 -12.70 1.72 -18.00
CA SER A 157 -12.88 1.21 -19.37
C SER A 157 -14.33 0.87 -19.71
N ASP A 158 -15.14 0.53 -18.71
CA ASP A 158 -16.51 0.05 -18.95
C ASP A 158 -17.54 1.18 -19.08
N ARG A 159 -17.12 2.42 -18.79
CA ARG A 159 -18.00 3.61 -18.97
C ARG A 159 -18.32 3.92 -20.44
N LEU A 160 -17.42 3.57 -21.36
CA LEU A 160 -17.60 3.88 -22.79
C LEU A 160 -18.71 3.06 -23.47
N PHE A 161 -19.11 1.94 -22.90
CA PHE A 161 -20.04 1.03 -23.57
C PHE A 161 -21.41 0.91 -22.90
N ASN A 162 -21.64 1.51 -21.73
CA ASN A 162 -22.93 1.51 -21.00
C ASN A 162 -23.68 0.16 -21.02
N ILE A 163 -22.97 -0.93 -21.25
CA ILE A 163 -23.48 -2.28 -21.41
C ILE A 163 -22.71 -3.17 -20.45
N GLN A 164 -23.19 -3.28 -19.22
CA GLN A 164 -22.80 -4.40 -18.36
C GLN A 164 -23.79 -5.55 -18.56
N PRO A 165 -23.45 -6.58 -19.35
CA PRO A 165 -24.28 -7.77 -19.43
C PRO A 165 -24.22 -8.51 -18.10
N GLY A 166 -25.30 -8.51 -17.33
CA GLY A 166 -25.48 -9.39 -16.21
C GLY A 166 -25.54 -8.81 -14.81
N VAL A 167 -25.49 -7.49 -14.64
CA VAL A 167 -25.78 -6.86 -13.33
C VAL A 167 -27.31 -6.86 -13.12
N ARG A 168 -27.78 -7.52 -12.07
CA ARG A 168 -29.21 -7.48 -11.72
C ARG A 168 -29.61 -6.05 -11.40
N ARG A 169 -30.78 -5.61 -11.89
CA ARG A 169 -31.32 -4.27 -11.68
C ARG A 169 -31.40 -3.83 -10.22
N ALA A 170 -31.44 -4.77 -9.28
CA ALA A 170 -31.43 -4.48 -7.85
C ALA A 170 -30.12 -3.88 -7.32
N ASP A 171 -28.99 -4.05 -8.06
CA ASP A 171 -27.68 -3.49 -7.67
C ASP A 171 -27.39 -2.13 -8.32
N VAL A 172 -28.28 -1.65 -9.20
CA VAL A 172 -28.09 -0.42 -9.99
C VAL A 172 -28.37 0.85 -9.18
N ASP A 173 -29.11 0.75 -8.07
CA ASP A 173 -29.35 1.89 -7.17
C ASP A 173 -28.14 2.21 -6.27
N ALA A 174 -27.11 1.37 -6.27
CA ALA A 174 -25.87 1.65 -5.53
C ALA A 174 -25.06 2.73 -6.25
N THR A 175 -24.57 3.69 -5.50
CA THR A 175 -23.62 4.71 -6.00
C THR A 175 -22.43 4.00 -6.66
N GLN A 176 -22.14 4.36 -7.91
CA GLN A 176 -20.99 3.79 -8.63
C GLN A 176 -19.76 4.66 -8.46
N VAL A 177 -18.66 4.02 -8.08
CA VAL A 177 -17.33 4.62 -8.03
C VAL A 177 -16.48 4.03 -9.15
N THR A 178 -15.86 4.89 -9.94
CA THR A 178 -15.03 4.45 -11.07
C THR A 178 -13.57 4.42 -10.65
N SER A 179 -12.94 3.25 -10.80
CA SER A 179 -11.50 3.11 -10.58
C SER A 179 -10.70 3.45 -11.83
N PRO A 180 -9.62 4.24 -11.71
CA PRO A 180 -8.73 4.53 -12.84
C PRO A 180 -7.91 3.30 -13.27
N GLN A 181 -7.76 2.30 -12.41
CA GLN A 181 -7.02 1.07 -12.66
C GLN A 181 -7.84 -0.15 -12.25
N ARG A 182 -7.55 -1.30 -12.87
CA ARG A 182 -8.29 -2.55 -12.60
C ARG A 182 -7.97 -3.17 -11.24
N GLU A 183 -6.84 -2.84 -10.65
CA GLU A 183 -6.41 -3.31 -9.34
C GLU A 183 -6.11 -2.13 -8.41
N GLY A 184 -6.12 -2.39 -7.11
CA GLY A 184 -5.77 -1.41 -6.10
C GLY A 184 -6.17 -1.85 -4.69
N LEU A 185 -6.22 -0.90 -3.78
CA LEU A 185 -6.52 -1.15 -2.37
C LEU A 185 -7.73 -0.33 -1.91
N ILE A 186 -8.60 -0.96 -1.14
CA ILE A 186 -9.64 -0.33 -0.34
C ILE A 186 -9.19 -0.39 1.10
N VAL A 187 -9.15 0.75 1.77
CA VAL A 187 -8.70 0.86 3.16
C VAL A 187 -9.81 1.51 3.98
N VAL A 188 -10.30 0.80 4.97
CA VAL A 188 -11.14 1.34 6.03
C VAL A 188 -10.26 1.53 7.25
N ARG A 189 -10.26 2.71 7.83
CA ARG A 189 -9.49 3.02 9.04
C ARG A 189 -10.35 3.68 10.09
N GLY A 190 -10.08 3.37 11.35
CA GLY A 190 -10.76 3.96 12.49
C GLY A 190 -9.82 4.18 13.67
N PRO A 191 -10.05 5.24 14.48
CA PRO A 191 -9.18 5.56 15.60
C PRO A 191 -9.35 4.53 16.73
N ARG A 192 -8.22 4.08 17.30
CA ARG A 192 -8.17 3.29 18.52
C ARG A 192 -7.99 4.23 19.71
N ARG A 193 -9.07 4.50 20.42
CA ARG A 193 -9.07 5.45 21.56
C ARG A 193 -8.52 4.83 22.87
N GLY A 194 -7.89 3.67 22.81
CA GLY A 194 -7.32 2.93 23.93
C GLY A 194 -7.77 1.47 23.95
N ILE A 195 -7.13 0.65 24.79
CA ILE A 195 -7.34 -0.81 24.86
C ILE A 195 -8.81 -1.18 25.15
N ALA A 196 -9.51 -0.37 25.93
CA ALA A 196 -10.92 -0.61 26.27
C ALA A 196 -11.86 -0.58 25.04
N TYR A 197 -11.48 0.11 23.97
CA TYR A 197 -12.28 0.27 22.76
C TYR A 197 -11.81 -0.65 21.61
N ASP A 198 -10.73 -1.42 21.80
CA ASP A 198 -10.16 -2.26 20.74
C ASP A 198 -11.20 -3.26 20.18
N ALA A 199 -11.96 -3.91 21.03
CA ALA A 199 -12.98 -4.87 20.60
C ALA A 199 -14.10 -4.22 19.77
N GLU A 200 -14.50 -3.01 20.11
CA GLU A 200 -15.52 -2.25 19.37
C GLU A 200 -14.98 -1.83 17.99
N VAL A 201 -13.73 -1.35 17.95
CA VAL A 201 -13.08 -0.97 16.69
C VAL A 201 -12.92 -2.18 15.77
N GLU A 202 -12.50 -3.32 16.29
CA GLU A 202 -12.36 -4.56 15.52
C GLU A 202 -13.71 -5.08 15.01
N ALA A 203 -14.75 -5.02 15.82
CA ALA A 203 -16.11 -5.38 15.42
C ALA A 203 -16.62 -4.45 14.30
N ALA A 204 -16.39 -3.14 14.40
CA ALA A 204 -16.77 -2.19 13.36
C ALA A 204 -16.00 -2.42 12.05
N LEU A 205 -14.70 -2.68 12.13
CA LEU A 205 -13.88 -3.01 10.95
C LEU A 205 -14.30 -4.33 10.30
N ALA A 206 -14.73 -5.31 11.07
CA ALA A 206 -15.22 -6.60 10.58
C ALA A 206 -16.54 -6.51 9.80
N LEU A 207 -17.31 -5.44 9.97
CA LEU A 207 -18.51 -5.18 9.16
C LEU A 207 -18.18 -4.71 7.73
N ALA A 208 -16.93 -4.32 7.47
CA ALA A 208 -16.52 -3.94 6.15
C ALA A 208 -16.44 -5.16 5.23
N SER A 209 -16.96 -5.02 4.02
CA SER A 209 -16.96 -6.08 3.01
C SER A 209 -16.50 -5.55 1.65
N CYS A 210 -15.87 -6.45 0.92
CA CYS A 210 -15.35 -6.22 -0.42
C CYS A 210 -15.50 -7.53 -1.17
N GLN A 211 -16.50 -7.63 -2.04
CA GLN A 211 -16.82 -8.89 -2.70
C GLN A 211 -17.21 -8.65 -4.16
N PRO A 212 -16.81 -9.54 -5.09
CA PRO A 212 -17.27 -9.46 -6.46
C PRO A 212 -18.80 -9.69 -6.50
N ILE A 213 -19.47 -9.02 -7.42
CA ILE A 213 -20.91 -9.24 -7.61
C ILE A 213 -21.12 -10.66 -8.12
N GLN A 214 -21.98 -11.40 -7.46
CA GLN A 214 -22.41 -12.70 -7.95
C GLN A 214 -23.38 -12.49 -9.11
N ARG A 215 -23.17 -13.22 -10.20
CA ARG A 215 -24.07 -13.29 -11.36
C ARG A 215 -25.35 -14.06 -11.04
#